data_8f01135c406b11345f59e7ca34dd4f6b
#
_entry.id   8f01135c406b11345f59e7ca34dd4f6b
#
_cell.length_a   1.000
_cell.length_b   1.000
_cell.length_c   1.000
_cell.angle_alpha   90.00
_cell.angle_beta   90.00
_cell.angle_gamma   90.00
#
_symmetry.space_group_name_H-M   'P 1'
#
loop_
_entity.id
_entity.type
_entity.pdbx_description
1 polymer ?
#
loop_
_entity_poly.entity_id
_entity_poly.type
_entity_poly.pdbx_seq_one_letter_code
_entity_poly.pdbx_strand_id
1 'polypeptide(L)'
;MKKLFVLIASAAFIVPASVFAQDVKVTRSEDENTITVVEETPTSNGKVVTTTVMEKNSVFTNGFWHNWQLSAGIGTQMFYGDNDWKVAKKVPEMWVLPTVDLYLTKWISPSFGIGLGANWAPFKGLYQTKPGHSNQPREAHANFRPDKVTYYNDADPKYNSEALALQKGSYLDVFALAHANLMNLFGGYKPDRFFQIDYYAGGGLIYGFSESGNAPSASFNTGFINTFRLSDQLALMLNIRGALVGDDFDGEAYLDEPTRTLWIANHKLDGIFGATLGLTYNIGKEYSKWRLAERTSVYQYDKETIEKIVKETEYIEKPMPVAEVPEVWFHINFIVDRWDISKKELININAVADLIKSTPNTKYLVCGYADKQTATPAHNLMLSENRAKAVYNTLVNEFGVNPDQLVMDYKGGVDYMFYNMKELSRCTMITSIKE
;
A
#
# COMPACT_ATOMS: atom_id res chain seq x y z
N MET A 1 -4.69 27.55 9.73
CA MET A 1 -6.17 27.72 9.74
C MET A 1 -6.79 26.34 9.60
N LYS A 2 -7.26 25.78 10.73
CA LYS A 2 -7.90 24.46 10.77
C LYS A 2 -9.31 24.58 10.20
N LYS A 3 -9.60 23.92 9.07
CA LYS A 3 -10.97 23.82 8.54
C LYS A 3 -11.69 22.68 9.25
N LEU A 4 -12.62 23.04 10.11
CA LEU A 4 -13.56 22.12 10.75
C LEU A 4 -14.64 21.76 9.73
N PHE A 5 -14.61 20.54 9.18
CA PHE A 5 -15.70 20.02 8.35
C PHE A 5 -16.65 19.21 9.23
N VAL A 6 -17.85 19.73 9.42
CA VAL A 6 -18.97 18.98 10.01
C VAL A 6 -19.64 18.20 8.87
N LEU A 7 -19.50 16.91 8.85
CA LEU A 7 -20.21 16.03 7.94
C LEU A 7 -21.24 15.23 8.73
N ILE A 8 -22.52 15.51 8.51
CA ILE A 8 -23.62 14.69 9.03
C ILE A 8 -23.74 13.45 8.14
N ALA A 9 -23.22 12.33 8.61
CA ALA A 9 -23.44 11.04 7.95
C ALA A 9 -24.50 10.26 8.72
N SER A 10 -25.71 10.22 8.19
CA SER A 10 -26.78 9.34 8.67
C SER A 10 -26.49 7.90 8.23
N ALA A 11 -25.94 7.08 9.12
CA ALA A 11 -25.91 5.64 8.95
C ALA A 11 -27.25 5.06 9.48
N ALA A 12 -28.12 4.64 8.59
CA ALA A 12 -29.34 3.94 8.95
C ALA A 12 -29.04 2.51 9.40
N PHE A 13 -28.93 2.31 10.71
CA PHE A 13 -29.12 1.02 11.32
C PHE A 13 -30.61 0.85 11.59
N ILE A 14 -31.24 -0.20 11.03
CA ILE A 14 -32.59 -0.61 11.38
C ILE A 14 -32.53 -1.22 12.79
N VAL A 15 -32.86 -0.42 13.79
CA VAL A 15 -33.18 -0.84 15.14
C VAL A 15 -34.70 -0.79 15.25
N PRO A 16 -35.38 -1.79 15.89
CA PRO A 16 -36.85 -1.77 15.97
C PRO A 16 -37.33 -0.52 16.69
N ALA A 17 -38.35 0.10 16.12
CA ALA A 17 -38.98 1.33 16.57
C ALA A 17 -39.58 1.20 17.97
N SER A 18 -38.83 1.59 19.00
CA SER A 18 -39.35 2.04 20.30
C SER A 18 -38.25 2.60 21.22
N VAL A 19 -37.26 3.29 20.71
CA VAL A 19 -36.35 4.12 21.51
C VAL A 19 -36.41 5.53 20.96
N PHE A 20 -36.80 6.50 21.78
CA PHE A 20 -36.76 7.91 21.47
C PHE A 20 -35.44 8.25 20.79
N ALA A 21 -35.50 8.91 19.63
CA ALA A 21 -34.34 9.39 18.93
C ALA A 21 -33.54 10.31 19.84
N GLN A 22 -32.50 9.80 20.48
CA GLN A 22 -31.54 10.58 21.21
C GLN A 22 -30.55 11.13 20.16
N ASP A 23 -30.36 12.44 20.13
CA ASP A 23 -29.44 13.10 19.21
C ASP A 23 -28.00 12.66 19.50
N VAL A 24 -27.49 11.72 18.69
CA VAL A 24 -26.09 11.31 18.74
C VAL A 24 -25.25 12.39 18.08
N LYS A 25 -24.37 13.02 18.84
CA LYS A 25 -23.44 14.01 18.34
C LYS A 25 -22.16 13.30 17.84
N VAL A 26 -21.85 13.42 16.56
CA VAL A 26 -20.65 12.84 15.95
C VAL A 26 -19.71 13.98 15.54
N THR A 27 -18.48 13.94 16.05
CA THR A 27 -17.41 14.86 15.69
C THR A 27 -16.27 14.09 15.05
N ARG A 28 -15.84 14.51 13.88
CA ARG A 28 -14.69 13.94 13.18
C ARG A 28 -13.59 14.98 13.06
N SER A 29 -12.38 14.63 13.48
CA SER A 29 -11.16 15.38 13.26
C SER A 29 -10.16 14.55 12.49
N GLU A 30 -9.38 15.18 11.65
CA GLU A 30 -8.36 14.53 10.82
C GLU A 30 -7.07 15.35 10.91
N ASP A 31 -5.98 14.67 11.27
CA ASP A 31 -4.64 15.21 11.22
C ASP A 31 -3.78 14.45 10.19
N GLU A 32 -2.48 14.69 10.16
CA GLU A 32 -1.56 14.10 9.19
C GLU A 32 -1.54 12.57 9.23
N ASN A 33 -1.60 11.96 10.40
CA ASN A 33 -1.41 10.53 10.60
C ASN A 33 -2.64 9.79 11.10
N THR A 34 -3.64 10.49 11.65
CA THR A 34 -4.80 9.87 12.28
C THR A 34 -6.12 10.50 11.83
N ILE A 35 -7.18 9.71 11.94
CA ILE A 35 -8.57 10.14 11.86
C ILE A 35 -9.18 9.81 13.21
N THR A 36 -9.70 10.82 13.93
CA THR A 36 -10.39 10.64 15.20
C THR A 36 -11.88 10.91 15.03
N VAL A 37 -12.69 9.92 15.43
CA VAL A 37 -14.15 10.05 15.45
C VAL A 37 -14.60 9.96 16.90
N VAL A 38 -15.34 10.96 17.36
CA VAL A 38 -15.92 11.02 18.70
C VAL A 38 -17.44 11.00 18.57
N GLU A 39 -18.06 9.99 19.15
CA GLU A 39 -19.52 9.81 19.21
C GLU A 39 -19.99 10.03 20.65
N GLU A 40 -20.86 10.98 20.86
CA GLU A 40 -21.51 11.24 22.13
C GLU A 40 -22.97 10.75 22.08
N THR A 41 -23.30 9.73 22.83
CA THR A 41 -24.65 9.18 22.92
C THR A 41 -25.23 9.51 24.29
N PRO A 42 -26.27 10.33 24.39
CA PRO A 42 -26.95 10.57 25.65
C PRO A 42 -27.64 9.30 26.15
N THR A 43 -27.62 9.11 27.46
CA THR A 43 -28.29 7.98 28.14
C THR A 43 -29.20 8.51 29.23
N SER A 44 -30.08 7.64 29.79
CA SER A 44 -30.98 8.04 30.88
C SER A 44 -30.24 8.54 32.14
N ASN A 45 -28.99 8.07 32.34
CA ASN A 45 -28.19 8.38 33.54
C ASN A 45 -26.92 9.21 33.23
N GLY A 46 -26.77 9.73 31.98
CA GLY A 46 -25.58 10.50 31.62
C GLY A 46 -25.31 10.46 30.13
N LYS A 47 -24.06 10.32 29.72
CA LYS A 47 -23.66 10.12 28.31
C LYS A 47 -22.57 9.07 28.17
N VAL A 48 -22.55 8.40 27.03
CA VAL A 48 -21.46 7.53 26.59
C VAL A 48 -20.68 8.26 25.51
N VAL A 49 -19.38 8.37 25.66
CA VAL A 49 -18.46 8.93 24.67
C VAL A 49 -17.61 7.79 24.11
N THR A 50 -17.76 7.52 22.82
CA THR A 50 -16.95 6.57 22.10
C THR A 50 -15.95 7.33 21.26
N THR A 51 -14.66 7.14 21.52
CA THR A 51 -13.58 7.74 20.72
C THR A 51 -12.90 6.64 19.91
N THR A 52 -12.98 6.73 18.60
CA THR A 52 -12.30 5.83 17.65
C THR A 52 -11.17 6.58 16.97
N VAL A 53 -9.95 6.12 17.15
CA VAL A 53 -8.74 6.65 16.48
C VAL A 53 -8.31 5.65 15.43
N MET A 54 -8.27 6.07 14.17
CA MET A 54 -7.83 5.28 13.02
C MET A 54 -6.48 5.79 12.53
N GLU A 55 -5.51 4.89 12.41
CA GLU A 55 -4.19 5.22 11.90
C GLU A 55 -4.18 5.11 10.36
N LYS A 56 -3.91 6.22 9.65
CA LYS A 56 -3.94 6.28 8.17
C LYS A 56 -2.93 5.35 7.48
N ASN A 57 -1.84 5.02 8.15
CA ASN A 57 -0.75 4.21 7.60
C ASN A 57 -0.77 2.76 8.08
N SER A 58 -1.72 2.39 8.91
CA SER A 58 -1.88 1.04 9.46
C SER A 58 -3.21 0.45 9.02
N VAL A 59 -3.16 -0.70 8.35
CA VAL A 59 -4.35 -1.40 7.88
C VAL A 59 -4.36 -2.84 8.40
N PHE A 60 -5.54 -3.37 8.65
CA PHE A 60 -5.69 -4.79 8.93
C PHE A 60 -5.55 -5.61 7.65
N THR A 61 -4.88 -6.75 7.75
CA THR A 61 -4.81 -7.72 6.66
C THR A 61 -6.19 -8.33 6.43
N ASN A 62 -6.68 -8.19 5.20
CA ASN A 62 -7.95 -8.76 4.80
C ASN A 62 -7.81 -10.26 4.45
N GLY A 63 -8.89 -11.01 4.56
CA GLY A 63 -8.94 -12.42 4.19
C GLY A 63 -8.71 -12.64 2.67
N PHE A 64 -8.45 -13.90 2.29
CA PHE A 64 -8.12 -14.25 0.90
C PHE A 64 -9.15 -13.76 -0.13
N TRP A 65 -10.44 -13.83 0.14
CA TRP A 65 -11.51 -13.45 -0.78
C TRP A 65 -11.75 -11.94 -0.89
N HIS A 66 -11.06 -11.13 -0.09
CA HIS A 66 -11.16 -9.68 -0.14
C HIS A 66 -10.21 -9.09 -1.20
N ASN A 67 -10.48 -7.88 -1.64
CA ASN A 67 -9.60 -7.06 -2.47
C ASN A 67 -9.21 -7.70 -3.81
N TRP A 68 -10.16 -8.43 -4.42
CA TRP A 68 -10.06 -8.87 -5.79
C TRP A 68 -10.59 -7.80 -6.74
N GLN A 69 -9.92 -7.63 -7.86
CA GLN A 69 -10.24 -6.64 -8.86
C GLN A 69 -10.21 -7.27 -10.25
N LEU A 70 -11.25 -7.05 -11.03
CA LEU A 70 -11.34 -7.44 -12.43
C LEU A 70 -11.32 -6.20 -13.30
N SER A 71 -10.41 -6.13 -14.27
CA SER A 71 -10.33 -5.00 -15.21
C SER A 71 -10.39 -5.51 -16.63
N ALA A 72 -11.13 -4.82 -17.49
CA ALA A 72 -11.23 -5.12 -18.90
C ALA A 72 -11.22 -3.83 -19.72
N GLY A 73 -10.46 -3.82 -20.81
CA GLY A 73 -10.29 -2.67 -21.67
C GLY A 73 -10.17 -3.02 -23.13
N ILE A 74 -10.51 -2.05 -23.95
CA ILE A 74 -10.31 -2.07 -25.41
C ILE A 74 -9.52 -0.84 -25.82
N GLY A 75 -8.74 -0.96 -26.86
CA GLY A 75 -7.92 0.18 -27.30
C GLY A 75 -7.11 -0.10 -28.55
N THR A 76 -5.96 0.49 -28.60
CA THR A 76 -5.05 0.36 -29.74
C THR A 76 -3.66 -0.03 -29.25
N GLN A 77 -2.94 -0.72 -30.12
CA GLN A 77 -1.54 -1.06 -29.90
C GLN A 77 -0.73 -0.92 -31.19
N MET A 78 0.59 -0.87 -31.00
CA MET A 78 1.59 -0.91 -32.05
C MET A 78 2.51 -2.10 -31.77
N PHE A 79 2.74 -2.91 -32.78
CA PHE A 79 3.78 -3.92 -32.81
C PHE A 79 5.03 -3.33 -33.49
N TYR A 80 6.20 -3.65 -32.98
CA TYR A 80 7.48 -3.17 -33.45
C TYR A 80 8.47 -4.34 -33.53
N GLY A 81 8.54 -4.93 -34.73
CA GLY A 81 9.44 -6.06 -35.00
C GLY A 81 10.80 -5.60 -35.54
N ASP A 82 11.69 -6.54 -35.70
CA ASP A 82 13.08 -6.36 -36.10
C ASP A 82 13.28 -5.66 -37.44
N ASN A 83 12.36 -5.85 -38.38
CA ASN A 83 12.46 -5.34 -39.74
C ASN A 83 11.60 -4.09 -39.98
N ASP A 84 10.77 -3.68 -39.03
CA ASP A 84 9.84 -2.55 -39.23
C ASP A 84 10.54 -1.19 -39.40
N TRP A 85 11.74 -1.04 -38.80
CA TRP A 85 12.57 0.18 -38.96
C TRP A 85 13.24 0.32 -40.33
N LYS A 86 13.30 -0.75 -41.16
CA LYS A 86 13.86 -0.75 -42.51
C LYS A 86 12.93 -0.04 -43.50
N VAL A 87 11.75 0.30 -43.10
CA VAL A 87 10.77 1.00 -43.93
C VAL A 87 10.80 2.49 -43.65
N ALA A 88 11.17 3.27 -44.66
CA ALA A 88 11.25 4.72 -44.54
C ALA A 88 9.88 5.36 -44.40
N LYS A 89 9.60 5.94 -43.25
CA LYS A 89 8.71 7.10 -43.02
C LYS A 89 7.21 7.03 -43.27
N LYS A 90 6.57 5.98 -43.75
CA LYS A 90 5.18 6.10 -44.24
C LYS A 90 4.21 4.98 -43.89
N VAL A 91 4.27 4.32 -42.76
CA VAL A 91 3.28 3.30 -42.49
C VAL A 91 2.55 3.46 -41.16
N PRO A 92 1.80 4.57 -40.94
CA PRO A 92 0.90 4.67 -39.78
C PRO A 92 -0.15 3.56 -39.74
N GLU A 93 -0.62 3.10 -40.92
CA GLU A 93 -1.71 2.11 -41.02
C GLU A 93 -1.33 0.67 -40.59
N MET A 94 -0.04 0.32 -40.63
CA MET A 94 0.42 -0.99 -40.17
C MET A 94 0.56 -1.08 -38.65
N TRP A 95 0.78 0.03 -37.98
CA TRP A 95 1.25 0.05 -36.60
C TRP A 95 0.15 0.17 -35.56
N VAL A 96 -0.99 0.79 -35.88
CA VAL A 96 -2.06 1.01 -34.94
C VAL A 96 -3.19 0.01 -35.18
N LEU A 97 -3.32 -0.97 -34.30
CA LEU A 97 -4.28 -2.06 -34.39
C LEU A 97 -5.12 -2.16 -33.10
N PRO A 98 -6.33 -2.70 -33.19
CA PRO A 98 -7.16 -2.85 -32.00
C PRO A 98 -6.56 -3.86 -31.03
N THR A 99 -6.77 -3.65 -29.74
CA THR A 99 -6.34 -4.57 -28.67
C THR A 99 -7.40 -4.69 -27.59
N VAL A 100 -7.41 -5.83 -26.92
CA VAL A 100 -8.29 -6.13 -25.78
C VAL A 100 -7.43 -6.61 -24.61
N ASP A 101 -7.64 -6.01 -23.45
CA ASP A 101 -6.97 -6.37 -22.19
C ASP A 101 -7.96 -6.93 -21.18
N LEU A 102 -7.51 -7.92 -20.43
CA LEU A 102 -8.20 -8.45 -19.25
C LEU A 102 -7.21 -8.65 -18.13
N TYR A 103 -7.52 -8.17 -16.93
CA TYR A 103 -6.69 -8.32 -15.73
C TYR A 103 -7.51 -8.82 -14.56
N LEU A 104 -6.99 -9.78 -13.83
CA LEU A 104 -7.51 -10.23 -12.55
C LEU A 104 -6.44 -9.98 -11.50
N THR A 105 -6.65 -9.01 -10.61
CA THR A 105 -5.68 -8.59 -9.61
C THR A 105 -6.16 -8.91 -8.21
N LYS A 106 -5.30 -9.48 -7.39
CA LYS A 106 -5.46 -9.68 -5.96
C LYS A 106 -4.57 -8.71 -5.21
N TRP A 107 -5.15 -7.73 -4.54
CA TRP A 107 -4.40 -6.84 -3.66
C TRP A 107 -4.11 -7.55 -2.33
N ILE A 108 -2.82 -7.63 -1.97
CA ILE A 108 -2.32 -8.22 -0.73
C ILE A 108 -2.23 -7.15 0.37
N SER A 109 -1.91 -5.93 -0.03
CA SER A 109 -1.89 -4.73 0.79
C SER A 109 -2.48 -3.56 0.01
N PRO A 110 -2.73 -2.40 0.60
CA PRO A 110 -3.17 -1.22 -0.15
C PRO A 110 -2.23 -0.80 -1.28
N SER A 111 -0.94 -1.11 -1.14
CA SER A 111 0.12 -0.69 -2.08
C SER A 111 0.63 -1.79 -2.99
N PHE A 112 0.46 -3.08 -2.62
CA PHE A 112 1.01 -4.20 -3.38
C PHE A 112 -0.02 -5.26 -3.69
N GLY A 113 0.01 -5.78 -4.92
CA GLY A 113 -0.85 -6.84 -5.41
C GLY A 113 -0.12 -7.80 -6.32
N ILE A 114 -0.77 -8.90 -6.62
CA ILE A 114 -0.38 -9.88 -7.65
C ILE A 114 -1.56 -10.07 -8.60
N GLY A 115 -1.28 -10.39 -9.84
CA GLY A 115 -2.35 -10.54 -10.82
C GLY A 115 -2.00 -11.47 -11.97
N LEU A 116 -3.05 -11.78 -12.72
CA LEU A 116 -2.97 -12.41 -14.03
C LEU A 116 -3.52 -11.44 -15.06
N GLY A 117 -2.83 -11.33 -16.19
CA GLY A 117 -3.28 -10.55 -17.32
C GLY A 117 -3.39 -11.39 -18.56
N ALA A 118 -4.28 -10.99 -19.45
CA ALA A 118 -4.38 -11.51 -20.81
C ALA A 118 -4.57 -10.36 -21.79
N ASN A 119 -3.86 -10.40 -22.88
CA ASN A 119 -3.97 -9.44 -23.96
C ASN A 119 -4.14 -10.16 -25.29
N TRP A 120 -5.13 -9.77 -26.06
CA TRP A 120 -5.33 -10.25 -27.42
C TRP A 120 -5.33 -9.09 -28.40
N ALA A 121 -4.61 -9.28 -29.49
CA ALA A 121 -4.64 -8.31 -30.59
C ALA A 121 -4.18 -8.91 -31.92
N PRO A 122 -4.63 -8.38 -33.06
CA PRO A 122 -3.94 -8.56 -34.31
C PRO A 122 -2.60 -7.81 -34.32
N PHE A 123 -1.65 -8.28 -35.11
CA PHE A 123 -0.43 -7.58 -35.39
C PHE A 123 -0.14 -7.54 -36.90
N LYS A 124 0.66 -6.57 -37.31
CA LYS A 124 1.23 -6.48 -38.63
C LYS A 124 2.69 -6.06 -38.47
N GLY A 125 3.55 -6.70 -39.22
CA GLY A 125 4.99 -6.42 -39.24
C GLY A 125 5.58 -6.74 -40.61
N LEU A 126 6.89 -6.64 -40.69
CA LEU A 126 7.66 -6.97 -41.88
C LEU A 126 8.67 -8.07 -41.55
N TYR A 127 8.75 -9.08 -42.41
CA TYR A 127 9.80 -10.08 -42.31
C TYR A 127 10.69 -10.06 -43.55
N GLN A 128 11.94 -10.47 -43.39
CA GLN A 128 12.91 -10.53 -44.44
C GLN A 128 12.80 -11.86 -45.20
N THR A 129 12.74 -11.79 -46.53
CA THR A 129 12.78 -12.97 -47.42
C THR A 129 14.21 -13.24 -47.89
N LYS A 130 14.55 -14.49 -48.24
CA LYS A 130 15.89 -14.80 -48.81
C LYS A 130 16.05 -14.16 -50.18
N PRO A 131 17.19 -13.50 -50.48
CA PRO A 131 17.49 -13.04 -51.82
C PRO A 131 17.45 -14.17 -52.83
N GLY A 132 16.67 -14.02 -53.89
CA GLY A 132 16.55 -15.02 -54.97
C GLY A 132 15.52 -16.16 -54.72
N HIS A 133 14.85 -16.17 -53.57
CA HIS A 133 13.74 -17.07 -53.27
C HIS A 133 12.52 -16.20 -52.93
N SER A 134 11.89 -15.72 -53.98
CA SER A 134 10.85 -14.67 -53.87
C SER A 134 9.64 -15.03 -53.03
N ASN A 135 9.48 -16.27 -52.56
CA ASN A 135 8.29 -16.75 -51.91
C ASN A 135 8.56 -17.53 -50.60
N GLN A 136 9.78 -17.46 -50.08
CA GLN A 136 10.07 -18.11 -48.79
C GLN A 136 10.67 -17.10 -47.83
N PRO A 137 10.17 -16.99 -46.59
CA PRO A 137 10.88 -16.28 -45.55
C PRO A 137 12.27 -16.86 -45.42
N ARG A 138 13.23 -16.07 -44.98
CA ARG A 138 14.60 -16.51 -44.73
C ARG A 138 14.62 -17.78 -43.86
N GLU A 139 13.57 -17.97 -43.09
CA GLU A 139 13.37 -19.04 -42.13
C GLU A 139 11.88 -19.38 -42.05
N ALA A 140 11.45 -20.34 -42.86
CA ALA A 140 10.05 -20.75 -42.88
C ALA A 140 9.75 -21.80 -41.80
N HIS A 141 8.75 -21.53 -40.98
CA HIS A 141 8.10 -22.56 -40.20
C HIS A 141 7.47 -23.63 -41.13
N ALA A 142 7.31 -24.85 -40.63
CA ALA A 142 6.77 -25.98 -41.38
C ALA A 142 5.37 -25.73 -41.98
N ASN A 143 4.69 -24.70 -41.55
CA ASN A 143 3.32 -24.32 -41.96
C ASN A 143 3.26 -23.04 -42.82
N PHE A 144 4.43 -22.57 -43.32
CA PHE A 144 4.47 -21.38 -44.17
C PHE A 144 3.71 -21.59 -45.50
N ARG A 145 2.86 -20.59 -45.86
CA ARG A 145 2.08 -20.60 -47.10
C ARG A 145 2.57 -19.52 -48.07
N PRO A 146 3.46 -19.88 -49.02
CA PRO A 146 4.03 -18.90 -49.94
C PRO A 146 3.03 -18.21 -50.87
N ASP A 147 1.84 -18.79 -51.03
CA ASP A 147 0.73 -18.23 -51.85
C ASP A 147 0.05 -17.01 -51.22
N LYS A 148 0.34 -16.72 -49.94
CA LYS A 148 -0.24 -15.57 -49.22
C LYS A 148 0.74 -14.43 -48.94
N VAL A 149 1.93 -14.45 -49.50
CA VAL A 149 2.95 -13.41 -49.28
C VAL A 149 2.61 -12.14 -50.04
N THR A 150 2.53 -11.04 -49.31
CA THR A 150 2.42 -9.69 -49.90
C THR A 150 3.76 -8.96 -49.75
N TYR A 151 4.43 -8.71 -50.87
CA TYR A 151 5.71 -7.98 -50.85
C TYR A 151 5.47 -6.50 -50.59
N TYR A 152 6.40 -5.92 -49.84
CA TYR A 152 6.41 -4.51 -49.53
C TYR A 152 7.41 -3.79 -50.44
N ASN A 153 6.91 -2.94 -51.36
CA ASN A 153 7.70 -2.31 -52.37
C ASN A 153 8.27 -0.94 -52.00
N ASP A 154 7.91 -0.39 -50.85
CA ASP A 154 8.34 0.91 -50.35
C ASP A 154 9.50 0.84 -49.37
N ALA A 155 10.35 -0.15 -49.49
CA ALA A 155 11.57 -0.25 -48.69
C ALA A 155 12.50 0.97 -48.88
N ASP A 156 13.18 1.40 -47.84
CA ASP A 156 14.21 2.41 -47.90
C ASP A 156 15.23 1.98 -48.97
N PRO A 157 15.66 2.87 -49.93
CA PRO A 157 16.65 2.55 -50.95
C PRO A 157 17.95 1.92 -50.42
N LYS A 158 18.30 2.18 -49.17
CA LYS A 158 19.43 1.56 -48.48
C LYS A 158 19.27 0.04 -48.33
N TYR A 159 18.03 -0.46 -48.30
CA TYR A 159 17.69 -1.87 -48.07
C TYR A 159 17.02 -2.53 -49.29
N ASN A 160 17.00 -1.87 -50.44
CA ASN A 160 16.39 -2.36 -51.68
C ASN A 160 16.90 -3.73 -52.19
N SER A 161 18.02 -4.22 -51.65
CA SER A 161 18.53 -5.57 -51.94
C SER A 161 17.86 -6.65 -51.10
N GLU A 162 17.06 -6.27 -50.11
CA GLU A 162 16.36 -7.16 -49.22
C GLU A 162 14.86 -7.19 -49.58
N ALA A 163 14.35 -8.36 -49.96
CA ALA A 163 12.93 -8.50 -50.20
C ALA A 163 12.21 -8.54 -48.85
N LEU A 164 11.42 -7.52 -48.59
CA LEU A 164 10.57 -7.44 -47.39
C LEU A 164 9.15 -7.92 -47.74
N ALA A 165 8.56 -8.73 -46.90
CA ALA A 165 7.17 -9.20 -47.01
C ALA A 165 6.35 -8.79 -45.81
N LEU A 166 5.08 -8.52 -46.07
CA LEU A 166 4.12 -8.12 -45.04
C LEU A 166 3.71 -9.36 -44.23
N GLN A 167 3.92 -9.27 -42.93
CA GLN A 167 3.47 -10.25 -41.96
C GLN A 167 2.15 -9.81 -41.35
N LYS A 168 1.23 -10.75 -41.18
CA LYS A 168 -0.07 -10.53 -40.53
C LYS A 168 -0.39 -11.68 -39.62
N GLY A 169 -0.93 -11.36 -38.47
CA GLY A 169 -1.32 -12.35 -37.48
C GLY A 169 -2.18 -11.78 -36.38
N SER A 170 -2.39 -12.59 -35.40
CA SER A 170 -2.91 -12.20 -34.10
C SER A 170 -2.15 -12.93 -33.01
N TYR A 171 -2.24 -12.50 -31.78
CA TYR A 171 -1.63 -13.18 -30.67
C TYR A 171 -2.53 -13.18 -29.44
N LEU A 172 -2.26 -14.10 -28.55
CA LEU A 172 -2.75 -14.14 -27.19
C LEU A 172 -1.52 -14.17 -26.26
N ASP A 173 -1.42 -13.17 -25.39
CA ASP A 173 -0.39 -13.07 -24.36
C ASP A 173 -1.03 -13.28 -22.99
N VAL A 174 -0.55 -14.22 -22.20
CA VAL A 174 -1.03 -14.51 -20.85
C VAL A 174 0.15 -14.40 -19.89
N PHE A 175 0.00 -13.58 -18.86
CA PHE A 175 1.11 -13.21 -18.00
C PHE A 175 0.72 -13.06 -16.53
N ALA A 176 1.69 -13.32 -15.64
CA ALA A 176 1.59 -13.07 -14.21
C ALA A 176 2.26 -11.74 -13.88
N LEU A 177 1.65 -10.97 -12.99
CA LEU A 177 2.05 -9.60 -12.69
C LEU A 177 2.24 -9.38 -11.19
N ALA A 178 3.22 -8.56 -10.86
CA ALA A 178 3.28 -7.83 -9.60
C ALA A 178 2.75 -6.41 -9.82
N HIS A 179 1.94 -5.93 -8.89
CA HIS A 179 1.34 -4.60 -8.92
C HIS A 179 1.85 -3.74 -7.77
N ALA A 180 2.07 -2.45 -8.02
CA ALA A 180 2.40 -1.45 -7.02
C ALA A 180 1.53 -0.21 -7.21
N ASN A 181 0.62 0.07 -6.26
CA ASN A 181 -0.18 1.29 -6.28
C ASN A 181 0.67 2.47 -5.79
N LEU A 182 1.11 3.31 -6.72
CA LEU A 182 2.03 4.41 -6.43
C LEU A 182 1.40 5.49 -5.56
N MET A 183 0.10 5.75 -5.74
CA MET A 183 -0.59 6.76 -4.94
C MET A 183 -0.75 6.34 -3.48
N ASN A 184 -0.91 5.05 -3.20
CA ASN A 184 -0.95 4.53 -1.83
C ASN A 184 0.45 4.37 -1.23
N LEU A 185 1.44 4.04 -2.07
CA LEU A 185 2.84 3.87 -1.63
C LEU A 185 3.44 5.19 -1.13
N PHE A 186 3.20 6.30 -1.86
CA PHE A 186 3.78 7.60 -1.54
C PHE A 186 2.85 8.52 -0.76
N GLY A 187 1.54 8.39 -0.94
CA GLY A 187 0.53 9.28 -0.34
C GLY A 187 -0.36 8.63 0.72
N GLY A 188 0.01 7.42 1.20
CA GLY A 188 -0.78 6.65 2.16
C GLY A 188 -2.12 6.17 1.60
N TYR A 189 -2.74 5.20 2.28
CA TYR A 189 -4.03 4.67 1.87
C TYR A 189 -5.17 5.65 2.17
N LYS A 190 -5.98 5.95 1.15
CA LYS A 190 -7.21 6.75 1.27
C LYS A 190 -8.35 6.00 0.59
N PRO A 191 -9.38 5.52 1.34
CA PRO A 191 -10.46 4.70 0.78
C PRO A 191 -11.28 5.41 -0.30
N ASP A 192 -11.34 6.74 -0.24
CA ASP A 192 -12.17 7.57 -1.12
C ASP A 192 -11.37 8.32 -2.19
N ARG A 193 -10.14 7.87 -2.46
CA ARG A 193 -9.30 8.49 -3.48
C ARG A 193 -9.94 8.36 -4.86
N PHE A 194 -10.12 9.48 -5.55
CA PHE A 194 -10.72 9.55 -6.88
C PHE A 194 -9.81 8.95 -7.96
N PHE A 195 -8.51 9.25 -7.92
CA PHE A 195 -7.54 8.86 -8.92
C PHE A 195 -6.44 7.98 -8.31
N GLN A 196 -6.11 6.87 -8.99
CA GLN A 196 -5.03 5.98 -8.59
C GLN A 196 -4.16 5.62 -9.79
N ILE A 197 -2.88 5.39 -9.53
CA ILE A 197 -1.89 4.91 -10.50
C ILE A 197 -1.31 3.61 -9.98
N ASP A 198 -1.52 2.54 -10.72
CA ASP A 198 -0.93 1.24 -10.50
C ASP A 198 0.16 1.00 -11.53
N TYR A 199 1.39 0.85 -11.08
CA TYR A 199 2.46 0.28 -11.87
C TYR A 199 2.39 -1.24 -11.80
N TYR A 200 2.58 -1.91 -12.92
CA TYR A 200 2.71 -3.35 -12.95
C TYR A 200 3.89 -3.81 -13.81
N ALA A 201 4.45 -4.95 -13.44
CA ALA A 201 5.47 -5.64 -14.23
C ALA A 201 5.39 -7.15 -14.00
N GLY A 202 5.73 -7.93 -15.02
CA GLY A 202 5.75 -9.37 -14.91
C GLY A 202 6.05 -10.11 -16.20
N GLY A 203 6.07 -11.43 -16.11
CA GLY A 203 6.40 -12.31 -17.21
C GLY A 203 5.25 -13.21 -17.62
N GLY A 204 5.27 -13.66 -18.85
CA GLY A 204 4.23 -14.50 -19.43
C GLY A 204 4.66 -15.28 -20.65
N LEU A 205 3.65 -15.81 -21.31
CA LEU A 205 3.79 -16.56 -22.56
C LEU A 205 2.85 -15.94 -23.59
N ILE A 206 3.44 -15.52 -24.70
CA ILE A 206 2.73 -15.06 -25.88
C ILE A 206 2.67 -16.17 -26.91
N TYR A 207 1.52 -16.35 -27.52
CA TYR A 207 1.33 -17.32 -28.60
C TYR A 207 0.85 -16.58 -29.85
N GLY A 208 1.68 -16.61 -30.87
CA GLY A 208 1.40 -15.99 -32.16
C GLY A 208 0.63 -16.92 -33.08
N PHE A 209 -0.37 -16.36 -33.78
CA PHE A 209 -1.16 -17.00 -34.85
C PHE A 209 -0.91 -16.22 -36.12
N SER A 210 0.18 -16.51 -36.80
CA SER A 210 0.55 -15.79 -38.03
C SER A 210 0.39 -16.65 -39.28
N GLU A 211 0.34 -16.02 -40.45
CA GLU A 211 0.35 -16.71 -41.73
C GLU A 211 1.69 -17.43 -41.98
N SER A 212 2.75 -16.96 -41.35
CA SER A 212 4.10 -17.56 -41.40
C SER A 212 4.32 -18.74 -40.44
N GLY A 213 3.45 -18.89 -39.44
CA GLY A 213 3.51 -19.99 -38.48
C GLY A 213 2.94 -19.61 -37.12
N ASN A 214 2.74 -20.63 -36.27
CA ASN A 214 2.27 -20.44 -34.91
C ASN A 214 3.40 -20.84 -33.95
N ALA A 215 3.79 -19.95 -33.06
CA ALA A 215 4.84 -20.23 -32.10
C ALA A 215 4.56 -19.59 -30.74
N PRO A 216 4.87 -20.29 -29.63
CA PRO A 216 4.92 -19.70 -28.30
C PRO A 216 6.27 -18.99 -28.11
N SER A 217 6.25 -17.85 -27.42
CA SER A 217 7.44 -17.16 -26.95
C SER A 217 7.26 -16.62 -25.55
N ALA A 218 8.36 -16.22 -24.90
CA ALA A 218 8.29 -15.54 -23.62
C ALA A 218 7.90 -14.08 -23.82
N SER A 219 7.15 -13.54 -22.86
CA SER A 219 6.81 -12.12 -22.80
C SER A 219 7.21 -11.52 -21.46
N PHE A 220 7.65 -10.27 -21.50
CA PHE A 220 7.77 -9.42 -20.32
C PHE A 220 6.86 -8.21 -20.49
N ASN A 221 5.93 -8.05 -19.57
CA ASN A 221 4.90 -7.04 -19.61
C ASN A 221 5.11 -6.02 -18.51
N THR A 222 4.96 -4.75 -18.83
CA THR A 222 5.00 -3.64 -17.87
C THR A 222 4.05 -2.52 -18.29
N GLY A 223 3.61 -1.71 -17.33
CA GLY A 223 2.72 -0.61 -17.66
C GLY A 223 2.12 0.09 -16.45
N PHE A 224 1.18 0.96 -16.75
CA PHE A 224 0.45 1.74 -15.76
C PHE A 224 -1.05 1.60 -15.98
N ILE A 225 -1.77 1.13 -14.97
CA ILE A 225 -3.22 1.19 -14.93
C ILE A 225 -3.61 2.42 -14.12
N ASN A 226 -4.20 3.39 -14.79
CA ASN A 226 -4.73 4.60 -14.19
C ASN A 226 -6.23 4.41 -13.99
N THR A 227 -6.72 4.51 -12.76
CA THR A 227 -8.13 4.32 -12.45
C THR A 227 -8.76 5.60 -11.91
N PHE A 228 -9.97 5.90 -12.39
CA PHE A 228 -10.81 7.02 -11.97
C PHE A 228 -12.06 6.44 -11.32
N ARG A 229 -12.21 6.61 -10.02
CA ARG A 229 -13.30 6.03 -9.24
C ARG A 229 -14.64 6.63 -9.65
N LEU A 230 -15.58 5.77 -10.06
CA LEU A 230 -16.97 6.14 -10.33
C LEU A 230 -17.88 5.79 -9.15
N SER A 231 -17.60 4.67 -8.48
CA SER A 231 -18.28 4.20 -7.27
C SER A 231 -17.34 3.36 -6.41
N ASP A 232 -17.84 2.79 -5.31
CA ASP A 232 -17.06 1.86 -4.47
C ASP A 232 -16.62 0.61 -5.24
N GLN A 233 -17.40 0.17 -6.21
CA GLN A 233 -17.16 -1.06 -6.96
C GLN A 233 -16.65 -0.82 -8.38
N LEU A 234 -16.87 0.36 -8.95
CA LEU A 234 -16.61 0.62 -10.36
C LEU A 234 -15.66 1.81 -10.54
N ALA A 235 -14.66 1.65 -11.40
CA ALA A 235 -13.78 2.71 -11.85
C ALA A 235 -13.60 2.68 -13.37
N LEU A 236 -13.39 3.83 -13.97
CA LEU A 236 -12.90 3.95 -15.35
C LEU A 236 -11.39 3.61 -15.33
N MET A 237 -10.92 2.86 -16.32
CA MET A 237 -9.54 2.46 -16.48
C MET A 237 -8.93 3.06 -17.74
N LEU A 238 -7.73 3.63 -17.62
CA LEU A 238 -6.81 3.91 -18.71
C LEU A 238 -5.53 3.10 -18.46
N ASN A 239 -5.28 2.10 -19.30
CA ASN A 239 -4.07 1.31 -19.25
C ASN A 239 -3.09 1.74 -20.34
N ILE A 240 -1.82 1.91 -19.99
CA ILE A 240 -0.70 2.12 -20.90
C ILE A 240 0.25 0.95 -20.71
N ARG A 241 0.41 0.12 -21.72
CA ARG A 241 1.15 -1.14 -21.68
C ARG A 241 2.36 -1.08 -22.60
N GLY A 242 3.49 -1.61 -22.12
CA GLY A 242 4.64 -2.01 -22.92
C GLY A 242 4.91 -3.50 -22.72
N ALA A 243 5.24 -4.21 -23.78
CA ALA A 243 5.72 -5.58 -23.67
C ALA A 243 6.97 -5.77 -24.53
N LEU A 244 7.90 -6.58 -23.99
CA LEU A 244 9.01 -7.13 -24.73
C LEU A 244 8.72 -8.61 -24.94
N VAL A 245 8.81 -9.09 -26.16
CA VAL A 245 8.48 -10.45 -26.54
C VAL A 245 9.64 -11.05 -27.34
N GLY A 246 9.82 -12.34 -27.22
CA GLY A 246 10.84 -13.02 -28.01
C GLY A 246 10.44 -13.09 -29.49
N ASP A 247 11.40 -12.99 -30.36
CA ASP A 247 11.32 -12.92 -31.82
C ASP A 247 10.58 -14.09 -32.49
N ASP A 248 10.44 -15.23 -31.79
CA ASP A 248 9.84 -16.44 -32.35
C ASP A 248 8.30 -16.37 -32.50
N PHE A 249 7.62 -15.46 -31.79
CA PHE A 249 6.14 -15.51 -31.69
C PHE A 249 5.44 -15.11 -32.99
N ASP A 250 6.09 -14.28 -33.78
CA ASP A 250 5.56 -13.76 -35.05
C ASP A 250 5.88 -14.70 -36.22
N GLY A 251 6.68 -15.74 -35.99
CA GLY A 251 7.05 -16.72 -36.99
C GLY A 251 8.37 -16.44 -37.70
N GLU A 252 9.12 -15.44 -37.29
CA GLU A 252 10.51 -15.22 -37.70
C GLU A 252 11.47 -16.02 -36.79
N ALA A 253 11.63 -17.32 -37.00
CA ALA A 253 12.60 -18.13 -36.23
C ALA A 253 13.95 -18.20 -36.93
N TYR A 254 15.03 -17.96 -36.21
CA TYR A 254 16.41 -18.19 -36.66
C TYR A 254 16.71 -19.70 -36.75
N LEU A 255 16.83 -20.25 -37.98
CA LEU A 255 17.07 -21.69 -38.20
C LEU A 255 18.53 -22.13 -38.01
N ASP A 256 19.45 -21.22 -37.74
CA ASP A 256 20.89 -21.57 -37.70
C ASP A 256 21.35 -22.14 -36.35
N GLU A 257 20.48 -22.25 -35.34
CA GLU A 257 20.83 -22.95 -34.09
C GLU A 257 19.79 -24.00 -33.68
N PRO A 258 20.22 -25.24 -33.44
CA PRO A 258 19.30 -26.34 -33.10
C PRO A 258 18.76 -26.29 -31.67
N THR A 259 19.01 -25.26 -30.93
CA THR A 259 18.55 -25.11 -29.54
C THR A 259 17.41 -24.09 -29.46
N ARG A 260 16.18 -24.55 -29.74
CA ARG A 260 14.96 -23.90 -29.26
C ARG A 260 14.94 -23.95 -27.74
N THR A 261 15.60 -23.02 -27.10
CA THR A 261 15.39 -22.73 -25.68
C THR A 261 14.48 -21.54 -25.56
N LEU A 262 13.42 -21.69 -24.79
CA LEU A 262 12.43 -20.66 -24.41
C LEU A 262 13.06 -19.40 -23.75
N TRP A 263 14.37 -19.18 -23.88
CA TRP A 263 15.13 -18.20 -23.11
C TRP A 263 15.73 -17.12 -23.98
N ILE A 264 15.60 -15.91 -23.52
CA ILE A 264 16.01 -14.58 -23.98
C ILE A 264 17.53 -14.46 -24.32
N ALA A 265 18.29 -15.52 -24.41
CA ALA A 265 19.73 -15.45 -24.64
C ALA A 265 20.05 -15.54 -26.14
N ASN A 266 20.44 -14.40 -26.72
CA ASN A 266 20.94 -14.15 -28.09
C ASN A 266 19.93 -13.78 -29.18
N HIS A 267 18.64 -13.60 -28.87
CA HIS A 267 17.64 -13.18 -29.86
C HIS A 267 17.28 -11.70 -29.65
N LYS A 268 17.01 -11.03 -30.75
CA LYS A 268 16.44 -9.69 -30.73
C LYS A 268 15.04 -9.78 -30.10
N LEU A 269 14.63 -8.74 -29.42
CA LEU A 269 13.34 -8.66 -28.77
C LEU A 269 12.44 -7.75 -29.58
N ASP A 270 11.24 -8.22 -29.84
CA ASP A 270 10.19 -7.39 -30.40
C ASP A 270 9.50 -6.58 -29.31
N GLY A 271 8.96 -5.44 -29.70
CA GLY A 271 8.25 -4.52 -28.83
C GLY A 271 6.76 -4.42 -29.15
N ILE A 272 5.95 -4.40 -28.11
CA ILE A 272 4.53 -4.06 -28.20
C ILE A 272 4.26 -2.88 -27.29
N PHE A 273 3.62 -1.84 -27.83
CA PHE A 273 3.17 -0.70 -27.04
C PHE A 273 1.70 -0.43 -27.32
N GLY A 274 0.90 -0.26 -26.26
CA GLY A 274 -0.54 -0.07 -26.40
C GLY A 274 -1.15 0.80 -25.31
N ALA A 275 -2.36 1.28 -25.63
CA ALA A 275 -3.20 2.00 -24.68
C ALA A 275 -4.64 1.51 -24.82
N THR A 276 -5.26 1.22 -23.67
CA THR A 276 -6.64 0.76 -23.60
C THR A 276 -7.46 1.58 -22.62
N LEU A 277 -8.72 1.80 -22.96
CA LEU A 277 -9.74 2.36 -22.09
C LEU A 277 -10.72 1.25 -21.70
N GLY A 278 -11.16 1.26 -20.45
CA GLY A 278 -12.02 0.21 -19.97
C GLY A 278 -12.60 0.47 -18.60
N LEU A 279 -13.02 -0.60 -17.96
CA LEU A 279 -13.62 -0.57 -16.65
C LEU A 279 -12.86 -1.51 -15.71
N THR A 280 -12.79 -1.10 -14.47
CA THR A 280 -12.29 -1.89 -13.36
C THR A 280 -13.42 -2.11 -12.36
N TYR A 281 -13.66 -3.36 -12.01
CA TYR A 281 -14.65 -3.78 -11.04
C TYR A 281 -14.00 -4.39 -9.80
N ASN A 282 -14.27 -3.80 -8.64
CA ASN A 282 -13.85 -4.34 -7.34
C ASN A 282 -14.84 -5.39 -6.88
N ILE A 283 -14.39 -6.64 -6.77
CA ILE A 283 -15.25 -7.78 -6.45
C ILE A 283 -15.63 -7.75 -4.97
N GLY A 284 -16.95 -7.66 -4.70
CA GLY A 284 -17.52 -7.64 -3.36
C GLY A 284 -17.51 -6.26 -2.70
N LYS A 285 -18.71 -5.66 -2.56
CA LYS A 285 -18.89 -4.30 -2.03
C LYS A 285 -18.28 -4.11 -0.64
N GLU A 286 -18.43 -5.09 0.24
CA GLU A 286 -17.89 -5.07 1.61
C GLU A 286 -16.42 -5.44 1.69
N TYR A 287 -15.89 -6.10 0.64
CA TYR A 287 -14.55 -6.68 0.61
C TYR A 287 -13.54 -5.86 -0.19
N SER A 288 -13.93 -4.71 -0.75
CA SER A 288 -13.04 -3.90 -1.59
C SER A 288 -12.22 -2.87 -0.80
N LYS A 289 -12.67 -2.52 0.40
CA LYS A 289 -12.00 -1.51 1.24
C LYS A 289 -11.11 -2.16 2.29
N TRP A 290 -9.96 -1.57 2.52
CA TRP A 290 -9.09 -1.90 3.63
C TRP A 290 -9.58 -1.20 4.88
N ARG A 291 -9.62 -1.93 6.01
CA ARG A 291 -9.90 -1.33 7.31
C ARG A 291 -8.62 -0.72 7.85
N LEU A 292 -8.68 0.55 8.19
CA LEU A 292 -7.61 1.19 8.94
C LEU A 292 -7.51 0.54 10.33
N ALA A 293 -6.30 0.45 10.85
CA ALA A 293 -6.11 0.04 12.24
C ALA A 293 -6.79 1.07 13.14
N GLU A 294 -7.73 0.60 13.95
CA GLU A 294 -8.55 1.45 14.81
C GLU A 294 -8.38 1.05 16.27
N ARG A 295 -8.36 2.04 17.13
CA ARG A 295 -8.43 1.87 18.58
C ARG A 295 -9.66 2.59 19.07
N THR A 296 -10.58 1.85 19.65
CA THR A 296 -11.81 2.41 20.23
C THR A 296 -11.70 2.45 21.75
N SER A 297 -11.98 3.61 22.31
CA SER A 297 -12.09 3.83 23.76
C SER A 297 -13.51 4.25 24.07
N VAL A 298 -14.16 3.58 25.03
CA VAL A 298 -15.52 3.90 25.44
C VAL A 298 -15.49 4.41 26.88
N TYR A 299 -15.99 5.60 27.09
CA TYR A 299 -16.11 6.25 28.39
C TYR A 299 -17.59 6.47 28.70
N GLN A 300 -18.02 6.01 29.87
CA GLN A 300 -19.38 6.26 30.36
C GLN A 300 -19.32 7.31 31.45
N TYR A 301 -20.05 8.42 31.24
CA TYR A 301 -20.18 9.51 32.18
C TYR A 301 -21.60 9.49 32.76
N ASP A 302 -21.73 9.37 34.08
CA ASP A 302 -22.97 9.55 34.77
C ASP A 302 -23.33 11.06 34.96
N LYS A 303 -24.56 11.34 35.36
CA LYS A 303 -25.02 12.73 35.54
C LYS A 303 -24.21 13.49 36.61
N GLU A 304 -23.79 12.79 37.65
CA GLU A 304 -23.03 13.39 38.76
C GLU A 304 -21.64 13.83 38.29
N THR A 305 -20.96 12.96 37.48
CA THR A 305 -19.68 13.27 36.86
C THR A 305 -19.81 14.42 35.85
N ILE A 306 -20.88 14.46 35.03
CA ILE A 306 -21.13 15.53 34.07
C ILE A 306 -21.40 16.86 34.82
N GLU A 307 -22.20 16.86 35.88
CA GLU A 307 -22.43 18.05 36.67
C GLU A 307 -21.18 18.59 37.35
N LYS A 308 -20.26 17.69 37.79
CA LYS A 308 -18.94 18.10 38.29
C LYS A 308 -18.10 18.76 37.21
N ILE A 309 -18.02 18.13 36.04
CA ILE A 309 -17.24 18.68 34.89
C ILE A 309 -17.82 20.05 34.46
N VAL A 310 -19.14 20.19 34.38
CA VAL A 310 -19.78 21.47 34.02
C VAL A 310 -19.52 22.54 35.08
N LYS A 311 -19.62 22.19 36.36
CA LYS A 311 -19.31 23.13 37.45
C LYS A 311 -17.84 23.52 37.47
N GLU A 312 -16.92 22.59 37.21
CA GLU A 312 -15.50 22.87 37.09
C GLU A 312 -15.20 23.76 35.87
N THR A 313 -15.90 23.60 34.74
CA THR A 313 -15.72 24.47 33.55
C THR A 313 -16.27 25.88 33.74
N GLU A 314 -17.34 26.06 34.51
CA GLU A 314 -17.85 27.39 34.88
C GLU A 314 -16.97 28.13 35.91
N TYR A 315 -16.12 27.41 36.67
CA TYR A 315 -15.21 27.97 37.66
C TYR A 315 -13.86 28.44 37.11
N ILE A 316 -13.56 28.26 35.81
CA ILE A 316 -12.27 28.61 35.19
C ILE A 316 -12.06 30.12 34.97
N GLU A 317 -13.02 31.00 35.37
CA GLU A 317 -12.82 32.47 35.39
C GLU A 317 -12.27 33.02 36.71
N LYS A 318 -11.88 32.16 37.69
CA LYS A 318 -11.17 32.60 38.90
C LYS A 318 -9.77 31.93 38.97
N PRO A 319 -8.74 32.63 39.50
CA PRO A 319 -7.38 32.09 39.58
C PRO A 319 -7.41 30.77 40.34
N MET A 320 -6.92 29.70 39.67
CA MET A 320 -6.94 28.34 40.16
C MET A 320 -6.24 28.16 41.50
N PRO A 321 -6.88 27.49 42.49
CA PRO A 321 -6.14 26.84 43.54
C PRO A 321 -5.31 25.68 42.91
N VAL A 322 -4.11 25.46 43.41
CA VAL A 322 -3.15 24.47 42.97
C VAL A 322 -3.88 23.13 42.73
N ALA A 323 -3.98 22.68 41.48
CA ALA A 323 -4.64 21.47 41.12
C ALA A 323 -3.94 20.29 41.78
N GLU A 324 -4.71 19.36 42.40
CA GLU A 324 -4.20 18.04 42.76
C GLU A 324 -3.66 17.38 41.50
N VAL A 325 -2.37 17.05 41.49
CA VAL A 325 -1.69 16.42 40.34
C VAL A 325 -2.35 15.05 40.10
N PRO A 326 -2.93 14.80 38.94
CA PRO A 326 -3.50 13.48 38.64
C PRO A 326 -2.40 12.44 38.76
N GLU A 327 -2.76 11.22 39.20
CA GLU A 327 -1.84 10.09 39.24
C GLU A 327 -1.40 9.74 37.83
N VAL A 328 -0.21 10.18 37.48
CA VAL A 328 0.30 10.07 36.12
C VAL A 328 1.26 8.89 36.04
N TRP A 329 1.04 8.04 35.07
CA TRP A 329 1.83 6.86 34.83
C TRP A 329 2.41 6.91 33.42
N PHE A 330 3.74 7.05 33.33
CA PHE A 330 4.46 6.98 32.07
C PHE A 330 5.29 5.71 32.00
N HIS A 331 5.32 5.10 30.85
CA HIS A 331 5.96 3.81 30.60
C HIS A 331 6.97 3.94 29.46
N ILE A 332 8.26 3.80 29.79
CA ILE A 332 9.38 3.89 28.86
C ILE A 332 9.91 2.48 28.60
N ASN A 333 9.81 1.99 27.36
CA ASN A 333 10.17 0.63 26.98
C ASN A 333 11.62 0.47 26.58
N PHE A 334 12.16 -0.73 26.83
CA PHE A 334 13.51 -1.12 26.44
C PHE A 334 13.55 -2.43 25.67
N ILE A 335 14.52 -2.51 24.77
CA ILE A 335 14.85 -3.76 24.07
C ILE A 335 15.42 -4.77 25.07
N VAL A 336 15.28 -6.07 24.77
CA VAL A 336 15.84 -7.18 25.57
C VAL A 336 17.32 -6.92 25.80
N ASP A 337 17.74 -7.11 27.06
CA ASP A 337 19.13 -6.99 27.49
C ASP A 337 19.80 -5.63 27.22
N ARG A 338 18.97 -4.55 27.12
CA ARG A 338 19.44 -3.19 26.84
C ARG A 338 18.79 -2.18 27.80
N TRP A 339 19.48 -1.04 27.97
CA TRP A 339 19.05 0.14 28.73
C TRP A 339 19.26 1.45 27.98
N ASP A 340 19.66 1.40 26.70
CA ASP A 340 19.72 2.58 25.84
C ASP A 340 18.30 3.02 25.43
N ILE A 341 18.05 4.32 25.52
CA ILE A 341 16.77 4.92 25.19
C ILE A 341 16.65 5.09 23.68
N SER A 342 15.60 4.54 23.09
CA SER A 342 15.33 4.70 21.66
C SER A 342 14.89 6.13 21.33
N LYS A 343 15.10 6.56 20.07
CA LYS A 343 14.65 7.87 19.60
C LYS A 343 13.14 8.08 19.79
N LYS A 344 12.35 7.01 19.70
CA LYS A 344 10.91 7.05 19.92
C LYS A 344 10.58 7.33 21.39
N GLU A 345 11.31 6.71 22.31
CA GLU A 345 11.09 6.90 23.75
C GLU A 345 11.60 8.26 24.24
N LEU A 346 12.55 8.90 23.56
CA LEU A 346 12.97 10.27 23.87
C LEU A 346 11.80 11.28 23.71
N ILE A 347 10.88 11.06 22.78
CA ILE A 347 9.69 11.90 22.62
C ILE A 347 8.79 11.77 23.86
N ASN A 348 8.60 10.55 24.35
CA ASN A 348 7.81 10.29 25.55
C ASN A 348 8.47 10.93 26.79
N ILE A 349 9.80 10.80 26.92
CA ILE A 349 10.56 11.39 28.05
C ILE A 349 10.50 12.92 28.01
N ASN A 350 10.55 13.54 26.81
CA ASN A 350 10.39 14.97 26.69
C ASN A 350 9.02 15.47 27.22
N ALA A 351 7.95 14.78 26.82
CA ALA A 351 6.60 15.11 27.30
C ALA A 351 6.48 14.97 28.82
N VAL A 352 7.11 13.95 29.39
CA VAL A 352 7.18 13.75 30.84
C VAL A 352 7.99 14.85 31.51
N ALA A 353 9.13 15.26 30.92
CA ALA A 353 9.96 16.33 31.44
C ALA A 353 9.20 17.66 31.50
N ASP A 354 8.41 17.97 30.48
CA ASP A 354 7.57 19.18 30.42
C ASP A 354 6.50 19.15 31.52
N LEU A 355 5.88 17.97 31.76
CA LEU A 355 4.93 17.81 32.84
C LEU A 355 5.58 18.02 34.21
N ILE A 356 6.73 17.37 34.48
CA ILE A 356 7.46 17.49 35.76
C ILE A 356 7.82 18.96 36.02
N LYS A 357 8.32 19.66 35.02
CA LYS A 357 8.64 21.09 35.12
C LYS A 357 7.42 21.96 35.39
N SER A 358 6.26 21.59 34.86
CA SER A 358 5.00 22.34 35.11
C SER A 358 4.43 22.14 36.52
N THR A 359 4.96 21.16 37.27
CA THR A 359 4.50 20.77 38.61
C THR A 359 5.64 20.83 39.64
N PRO A 360 6.20 22.01 39.95
CA PRO A 360 7.49 22.15 40.72
C PRO A 360 7.40 21.59 42.15
N ASN A 361 6.21 21.46 42.74
CA ASN A 361 6.01 20.97 44.09
C ASN A 361 5.72 19.46 44.16
N THR A 362 5.72 18.74 43.02
CA THR A 362 5.42 17.31 42.97
C THR A 362 6.70 16.51 42.77
N LYS A 363 6.85 15.43 43.54
CA LYS A 363 7.91 14.44 43.38
C LYS A 363 7.45 13.28 42.48
N TYR A 364 8.37 12.75 41.72
CA TYR A 364 8.13 11.65 40.79
C TYR A 364 9.08 10.49 41.06
N LEU A 365 8.52 9.29 41.12
CA LEU A 365 9.29 8.05 41.21
C LEU A 365 9.67 7.57 39.81
N VAL A 366 10.93 7.38 39.53
CA VAL A 366 11.52 6.78 38.34
C VAL A 366 11.95 5.36 38.69
N CYS A 367 11.09 4.37 38.40
CA CYS A 367 11.31 3.00 38.81
C CYS A 367 11.58 2.08 37.61
N GLY A 368 12.75 1.42 37.62
CA GLY A 368 13.15 0.49 36.56
C GLY A 368 12.72 -0.95 36.85
N TYR A 369 12.38 -1.67 35.76
CA TYR A 369 11.94 -3.05 35.79
C TYR A 369 12.62 -3.88 34.70
N ALA A 370 12.76 -5.19 34.96
CA ALA A 370 13.20 -6.18 33.99
C ALA A 370 12.18 -7.33 33.97
N ASP A 371 12.12 -8.05 32.86
CA ASP A 371 11.29 -9.24 32.80
C ASP A 371 11.98 -10.42 33.49
N LYS A 372 11.27 -11.11 34.36
CA LYS A 372 11.81 -12.16 35.23
C LYS A 372 12.30 -13.40 34.45
N GLN A 373 11.75 -13.64 33.27
CA GLN A 373 11.98 -14.89 32.53
C GLN A 373 13.21 -14.83 31.63
N THR A 374 13.73 -13.63 31.33
CA THR A 374 14.76 -13.48 30.30
C THR A 374 16.17 -13.68 30.83
N ALA A 375 16.43 -13.44 32.14
CA ALA A 375 17.78 -13.55 32.70
C ALA A 375 17.79 -13.96 34.19
N THR A 376 18.98 -14.11 34.78
CA THR A 376 19.13 -14.41 36.21
C THR A 376 18.66 -13.24 37.08
N PRO A 377 18.26 -13.49 38.35
CA PRO A 377 17.82 -12.42 39.24
C PRO A 377 18.84 -11.30 39.40
N ALA A 378 20.17 -11.64 39.52
CA ALA A 378 21.22 -10.66 39.62
C ALA A 378 21.38 -9.79 38.38
N HIS A 379 21.28 -10.39 37.19
CA HIS A 379 21.31 -9.68 35.93
C HIS A 379 20.10 -8.77 35.74
N ASN A 380 18.90 -9.26 36.07
CA ASN A 380 17.68 -8.47 36.01
C ASN A 380 17.67 -7.28 36.98
N LEU A 381 18.29 -7.44 38.15
CA LEU A 381 18.49 -6.34 39.08
C LEU A 381 19.37 -5.25 38.46
N MET A 382 20.51 -5.63 37.90
CA MET A 382 21.43 -4.72 37.20
C MET A 382 20.75 -4.03 36.00
N LEU A 383 19.97 -4.77 35.19
CA LEU A 383 19.22 -4.21 34.04
C LEU A 383 18.21 -3.17 34.50
N SER A 384 17.41 -3.47 35.52
CA SER A 384 16.40 -2.56 36.04
C SER A 384 17.02 -1.28 36.61
N GLU A 385 18.15 -1.39 37.32
CA GLU A 385 18.91 -0.25 37.82
C GLU A 385 19.45 0.63 36.69
N ASN A 386 20.07 0.03 35.65
CA ASN A 386 20.59 0.77 34.51
C ASN A 386 19.52 1.45 33.71
N ARG A 387 18.34 0.85 33.57
CA ARG A 387 17.16 1.44 32.92
C ARG A 387 16.63 2.65 33.70
N ALA A 388 16.50 2.52 35.02
CA ALA A 388 16.12 3.66 35.86
C ALA A 388 17.13 4.82 35.74
N LYS A 389 18.42 4.50 35.80
CA LYS A 389 19.53 5.49 35.66
C LYS A 389 19.50 6.15 34.28
N ALA A 390 19.25 5.41 33.20
CA ALA A 390 19.20 5.97 31.86
C ALA A 390 18.08 7.01 31.74
N VAL A 391 16.88 6.70 32.22
CA VAL A 391 15.75 7.63 32.17
C VAL A 391 15.97 8.81 33.10
N TYR A 392 16.44 8.59 34.32
CA TYR A 392 16.77 9.65 35.29
C TYR A 392 17.80 10.63 34.70
N ASN A 393 18.90 10.11 34.15
CA ASN A 393 19.94 10.94 33.57
C ASN A 393 19.45 11.73 32.35
N THR A 394 18.62 11.15 31.51
CA THR A 394 18.03 11.84 30.38
C THR A 394 17.09 12.97 30.83
N LEU A 395 16.23 12.72 31.83
CA LEU A 395 15.37 13.77 32.39
C LEU A 395 16.19 14.95 32.96
N VAL A 396 17.24 14.66 33.69
CA VAL A 396 18.09 15.71 34.36
C VAL A 396 19.01 16.38 33.34
N ASN A 397 19.81 15.60 32.60
CA ASN A 397 20.94 16.14 31.83
C ASN A 397 20.53 16.64 30.45
N GLU A 398 19.55 15.99 29.81
CA GLU A 398 19.11 16.37 28.46
C GLU A 398 17.88 17.30 28.50
N PHE A 399 16.94 17.02 29.40
CA PHE A 399 15.70 17.81 29.46
C PHE A 399 15.64 18.82 30.63
N GLY A 400 16.64 18.87 31.48
CA GLY A 400 16.80 19.90 32.53
C GLY A 400 15.72 19.84 33.63
N VAL A 401 15.29 18.63 33.99
CA VAL A 401 14.40 18.41 35.13
C VAL A 401 15.16 18.58 36.43
N ASN A 402 14.54 19.25 37.44
CA ASN A 402 15.19 19.41 38.75
C ASN A 402 15.35 18.04 39.45
N PRO A 403 16.61 17.62 39.81
CA PRO A 403 16.85 16.35 40.50
C PRO A 403 16.04 16.17 41.79
N ASP A 404 15.75 17.26 42.53
CA ASP A 404 14.99 17.22 43.79
C ASP A 404 13.52 16.75 43.59
N GLN A 405 13.02 16.82 42.39
CA GLN A 405 11.69 16.31 42.02
C GLN A 405 11.70 14.81 41.69
N LEU A 406 12.88 14.16 41.59
CA LEU A 406 13.00 12.79 41.15
C LEU A 406 13.48 11.87 42.24
N VAL A 407 12.77 10.77 42.44
CA VAL A 407 13.20 9.67 43.31
C VAL A 407 13.44 8.45 42.41
N MET A 408 14.63 7.86 42.47
CA MET A 408 14.96 6.70 41.65
C MET A 408 14.86 5.41 42.46
N ASP A 409 14.24 4.37 41.86
CA ASP A 409 14.15 3.02 42.42
C ASP A 409 14.22 1.97 41.29
N TYR A 410 14.43 0.70 41.65
CA TYR A 410 14.47 -0.42 40.73
C TYR A 410 14.04 -1.73 41.41
N LYS A 411 13.31 -2.60 40.68
CA LYS A 411 12.68 -3.79 41.25
C LYS A 411 13.23 -5.11 40.70
N GLY A 412 14.23 -5.09 39.82
CA GLY A 412 14.76 -6.30 39.20
C GLY A 412 13.76 -6.98 38.26
N GLY A 413 13.79 -8.29 38.25
CA GLY A 413 12.87 -9.09 37.45
C GLY A 413 11.49 -9.17 38.07
N VAL A 414 10.47 -8.73 37.33
CA VAL A 414 9.06 -8.81 37.71
C VAL A 414 8.31 -9.78 36.81
N ASP A 415 7.24 -10.35 37.31
CA ASP A 415 6.30 -11.09 36.49
C ASP A 415 5.52 -10.11 35.59
N TYR A 416 4.76 -10.61 34.64
CA TYR A 416 4.04 -9.79 33.67
C TYR A 416 3.22 -8.67 34.31
N MET A 417 3.70 -7.44 34.21
CA MET A 417 3.05 -6.27 34.81
C MET A 417 1.80 -5.85 34.07
N PHE A 418 1.78 -6.00 32.75
CA PHE A 418 0.69 -5.53 31.91
C PHE A 418 0.28 -6.59 30.91
N TYR A 419 -1.00 -6.88 30.83
CA TYR A 419 -1.64 -7.73 29.82
C TYR A 419 -0.99 -9.10 29.60
N ASN A 420 -0.29 -9.65 30.59
CA ASN A 420 0.50 -10.88 30.45
C ASN A 420 1.57 -10.83 29.34
N MET A 421 2.06 -9.64 29.00
CA MET A 421 3.08 -9.43 27.98
C MET A 421 4.43 -9.12 28.63
N LYS A 422 5.40 -10.04 28.52
CA LYS A 422 6.74 -9.88 29.09
C LYS A 422 7.49 -8.66 28.54
N GLU A 423 7.20 -8.27 27.31
CA GLU A 423 7.77 -7.11 26.63
C GLU A 423 7.50 -5.82 27.41
N LEU A 424 6.31 -5.71 28.03
CA LEU A 424 5.90 -4.53 28.79
C LEU A 424 6.55 -4.46 30.18
N SER A 425 7.11 -5.57 30.67
CA SER A 425 7.89 -5.57 31.93
C SER A 425 9.34 -5.10 31.76
N ARG A 426 9.79 -4.87 30.52
CA ARG A 426 11.12 -4.32 30.22
C ARG A 426 11.05 -2.80 30.10
N CYS A 427 10.82 -2.13 31.22
CA CYS A 427 10.50 -0.71 31.22
C CYS A 427 11.09 0.07 32.40
N THR A 428 10.99 1.37 32.30
CA THR A 428 11.04 2.30 33.43
C THR A 428 9.68 3.00 33.52
N MET A 429 9.08 3.00 34.70
CA MET A 429 7.85 3.72 34.98
C MET A 429 8.18 5.02 35.73
N ILE A 430 7.47 6.08 35.34
CA ILE A 430 7.54 7.37 36.02
C ILE A 430 6.14 7.64 36.57
N THR A 431 6.03 7.77 37.89
CA THR A 431 4.77 7.99 38.59
C THR A 431 4.86 9.17 39.57
N SER A 432 3.80 9.94 39.68
CA SER A 432 3.74 10.98 40.73
C SER A 432 3.68 10.35 42.13
N ILE A 433 4.43 10.91 43.09
CA ILE A 433 4.38 10.51 44.50
C ILE A 433 3.33 11.40 45.16
N LYS A 434 2.28 10.82 45.71
CA LYS A 434 1.33 11.52 46.60
C LYS A 434 1.96 11.59 47.99
N GLU A 435 2.14 12.81 48.52
CA GLU A 435 2.50 13.02 49.93
C GLU A 435 1.31 12.69 50.85
#